data_66e043931ed118496f0f77a2d6c5bfac
#
_entry.id   66e043931ed118496f0f77a2d6c5bfac
#
_cell.length_a   1.000
_cell.length_b   1.000
_cell.length_c   1.000
_cell.angle_alpha   90.00
_cell.angle_beta   90.00
_cell.angle_gamma   90.00
#
_symmetry.space_group_name_H-M   'P 1'
#
loop_
_entity.id
_entity.type
_entity.pdbx_description
1 polymer ?
#
loop_
_entity_poly.entity_id
_entity_poly.type
_entity_poly.pdbx_seq_one_letter_code
_entity_poly.pdbx_strand_id
1 'polypeptide(L)'
;YDTYKIGQNLGKHLSERVYKGNFIVLKGDKGDFNTHFLYNGANKYIEPMVGTGVNVILNDYVPGWSADTAKEMVKKAVIANDMKLDAVLCPNDGLAGGAAAAVQELGLKNHVIIVGMDAELAAVKRLVAGTQDATVYMDLKNMASAAVDQAVALAKGEKVTANSEIANEKGEKIKAYLITGEMVTKENIDKILIES
;
A
#
# COMPACT_ATOMS: atom_id res chain seq x y z
N TYR A 1 13.19 0.95 -2.32
CA TYR A 1 12.00 1.54 -2.99
C TYR A 1 11.67 2.91 -2.41
N ASP A 2 11.01 3.73 -3.22
CA ASP A 2 10.38 4.97 -2.76
C ASP A 2 9.05 4.65 -2.08
N THR A 3 9.13 4.24 -0.83
CA THR A 3 7.98 3.80 -0.02
C THR A 3 6.95 4.93 0.16
N TYR A 4 7.41 6.19 0.26
CA TYR A 4 6.51 7.35 0.33
C TYR A 4 5.71 7.52 -0.98
N LYS A 5 6.38 7.39 -2.14
CA LYS A 5 5.72 7.45 -3.45
C LYS A 5 4.73 6.31 -3.65
N ILE A 6 5.07 5.10 -3.18
CA ILE A 6 4.15 3.97 -3.19
C ILE A 6 2.89 4.30 -2.36
N GLY A 7 3.07 4.83 -1.15
CA GLY A 7 1.95 5.32 -0.35
C GLY A 7 1.09 6.35 -1.08
N GLN A 8 1.73 7.33 -1.75
CA GLN A 8 1.00 8.29 -2.59
C GLN A 8 0.17 7.62 -3.68
N ASN A 9 0.72 6.63 -4.36
CA ASN A 9 0.01 5.91 -5.42
C ASN A 9 -1.22 5.16 -4.86
N LEU A 10 -1.09 4.51 -3.70
CA LEU A 10 -2.20 3.84 -3.02
C LEU A 10 -3.31 4.83 -2.63
N GLY A 11 -2.94 5.92 -1.95
CA GLY A 11 -3.89 6.95 -1.53
C GLY A 11 -4.58 7.63 -2.71
N LYS A 12 -3.82 7.95 -3.76
CA LYS A 12 -4.35 8.52 -5.00
C LYS A 12 -5.34 7.59 -5.66
N HIS A 13 -4.96 6.31 -5.87
CA HIS A 13 -5.82 5.32 -6.49
C HIS A 13 -7.17 5.18 -5.76
N LEU A 14 -7.12 5.17 -4.42
CA LEU A 14 -8.32 5.07 -3.60
C LEU A 14 -9.17 6.34 -3.69
N SER A 15 -8.56 7.53 -3.60
CA SER A 15 -9.26 8.82 -3.65
C SER A 15 -9.94 9.11 -5.00
N GLU A 16 -9.40 8.59 -6.09
CA GLU A 16 -9.98 8.72 -7.43
C GLU A 16 -11.20 7.81 -7.65
N ARG A 17 -11.37 6.76 -6.84
CA ARG A 17 -12.46 5.79 -6.94
C ARG A 17 -13.57 6.01 -5.94
N VAL A 18 -13.22 6.50 -4.76
CA VAL A 18 -14.20 6.75 -3.68
C VAL A 18 -13.95 8.14 -3.10
N TYR A 19 -14.82 9.07 -3.39
CA TYR A 19 -14.72 10.47 -2.94
C TYR A 19 -15.59 10.79 -1.72
N LYS A 20 -16.39 9.83 -1.25
CA LYS A 20 -17.24 9.94 -0.06
C LYS A 20 -17.51 8.56 0.54
N GLY A 21 -17.85 8.51 1.82
CA GLY A 21 -18.22 7.28 2.52
C GLY A 21 -17.30 6.99 3.70
N ASN A 22 -17.36 5.76 4.19
CA ASN A 22 -16.65 5.32 5.38
C ASN A 22 -15.37 4.58 4.99
N PHE A 23 -14.25 5.08 5.47
CA PHE A 23 -12.93 4.57 5.16
C PHE A 23 -12.29 3.92 6.38
N ILE A 24 -11.55 2.87 6.15
CA ILE A 24 -10.60 2.31 7.09
C ILE A 24 -9.19 2.54 6.55
N VAL A 25 -8.30 3.03 7.40
CA VAL A 25 -6.87 3.20 7.13
C VAL A 25 -6.12 2.25 8.06
N LEU A 26 -5.71 1.11 7.53
CA LEU A 26 -4.78 0.23 8.23
C LEU A 26 -3.36 0.74 8.03
N LYS A 27 -2.59 0.74 9.08
CA LYS A 27 -1.15 0.97 9.06
C LYS A 27 -0.46 -0.34 9.39
N GLY A 28 0.78 -0.54 8.92
CA GLY A 28 1.57 -1.72 9.27
C GLY A 28 2.00 -1.72 10.74
N ASP A 29 3.01 -2.51 11.08
CA ASP A 29 3.56 -2.50 12.44
C ASP A 29 4.14 -1.13 12.78
N LYS A 30 3.88 -0.67 14.01
CA LYS A 30 4.30 0.66 14.46
C LYS A 30 5.83 0.82 14.53
N GLY A 31 6.55 -0.28 14.74
CA GLY A 31 8.01 -0.31 14.80
C GLY A 31 8.70 -0.34 13.43
N ASP A 32 7.95 -0.52 12.34
CA ASP A 32 8.51 -0.56 10.99
C ASP A 32 8.49 0.84 10.35
N PHE A 33 9.66 1.34 9.93
CA PHE A 33 9.79 2.63 9.26
C PHE A 33 8.96 2.73 7.97
N ASN A 34 8.81 1.64 7.22
CA ASN A 34 8.02 1.62 5.99
C ASN A 34 6.56 2.01 6.25
N THR A 35 6.01 1.59 7.38
CA THR A 35 4.65 1.97 7.82
C THR A 35 4.44 3.47 7.79
N HIS A 36 5.39 4.23 8.33
CA HIS A 36 5.29 5.70 8.43
C HIS A 36 5.36 6.37 7.06
N PHE A 37 6.26 5.91 6.19
CA PHE A 37 6.38 6.44 4.84
C PHE A 37 5.15 6.13 3.98
N LEU A 38 4.67 4.88 4.00
CA LEU A 38 3.46 4.46 3.29
C LEU A 38 2.25 5.28 3.75
N TYR A 39 2.04 5.36 5.06
CA TYR A 39 0.93 6.13 5.63
C TYR A 39 1.00 7.62 5.24
N ASN A 40 2.14 8.26 5.45
CA ASN A 40 2.31 9.69 5.15
C ASN A 40 2.11 9.98 3.65
N GLY A 41 2.58 9.09 2.78
CA GLY A 41 2.34 9.18 1.35
C GLY A 41 0.85 9.09 0.99
N ALA A 42 0.16 8.08 1.51
CA ALA A 42 -1.27 7.86 1.25
C ALA A 42 -2.14 8.97 1.86
N ASN A 43 -1.81 9.41 3.07
CA ASN A 43 -2.57 10.43 3.80
C ASN A 43 -2.60 11.77 3.07
N LYS A 44 -1.61 12.07 2.23
CA LYS A 44 -1.61 13.27 1.38
C LYS A 44 -2.88 13.37 0.50
N TYR A 45 -3.46 12.23 0.13
CA TYR A 45 -4.68 12.17 -0.70
C TYR A 45 -5.94 11.92 0.11
N ILE A 46 -5.84 11.26 1.26
CA ILE A 46 -7.01 10.92 2.10
C ILE A 46 -7.38 12.06 3.03
N GLU A 47 -6.40 12.69 3.68
CA GLU A 47 -6.64 13.75 4.67
C GLU A 47 -7.48 14.92 4.13
N PRO A 48 -7.27 15.44 2.90
CA PRO A 48 -8.11 16.51 2.36
C PRO A 48 -9.58 16.13 2.15
N MET A 49 -9.88 14.83 2.10
CA MET A 49 -11.25 14.31 1.91
C MET A 49 -12.01 14.15 3.23
N VAL A 50 -11.27 14.08 4.36
CA VAL A 50 -11.85 13.86 5.69
C VAL A 50 -12.71 15.08 6.07
N GLY A 51 -13.94 14.82 6.47
CA GLY A 51 -14.91 15.87 6.81
C GLY A 51 -15.57 16.58 5.63
N THR A 52 -15.09 16.34 4.39
CA THR A 52 -15.73 16.87 3.16
C THR A 52 -16.54 15.82 2.39
N GLY A 53 -16.66 14.63 2.94
CA GLY A 53 -17.40 13.51 2.35
C GLY A 53 -16.90 12.15 2.84
N VAL A 54 -15.65 12.09 3.28
CA VAL A 54 -15.04 10.89 3.83
C VAL A 54 -15.07 10.93 5.36
N ASN A 55 -15.53 9.82 5.95
CA ASN A 55 -15.48 9.55 7.38
C ASN A 55 -14.49 8.39 7.61
N VAL A 56 -13.39 8.65 8.30
CA VAL A 56 -12.42 7.61 8.67
C VAL A 56 -12.88 6.95 9.97
N ILE A 57 -13.43 5.75 9.86
CA ILE A 57 -13.99 5.00 11.01
C ILE A 57 -12.93 4.20 11.78
N LEU A 58 -11.77 3.97 11.18
CA LEU A 58 -10.59 3.38 11.81
C LEU A 58 -9.32 3.89 11.13
N ASN A 59 -8.34 4.32 11.93
CA ASN A 59 -7.01 4.69 11.47
C ASN A 59 -5.99 4.21 12.50
N ASP A 60 -5.51 2.97 12.37
CA ASP A 60 -4.67 2.36 13.42
C ASP A 60 -3.62 1.40 12.86
N TYR A 61 -2.64 1.09 13.71
CA TYR A 61 -1.56 0.16 13.42
C TYR A 61 -2.01 -1.29 13.58
N VAL A 62 -1.47 -2.15 12.73
CA VAL A 62 -1.69 -3.60 12.79
C VAL A 62 -0.41 -4.26 13.29
N PRO A 63 -0.35 -4.68 14.57
CA PRO A 63 0.83 -5.30 15.14
C PRO A 63 1.29 -6.52 14.35
N GLY A 64 2.60 -6.61 14.11
CA GLY A 64 3.23 -7.73 13.42
C GLY A 64 2.76 -7.93 11.97
N TRP A 65 2.14 -6.92 11.32
CA TRP A 65 1.57 -7.04 9.99
C TRP A 65 0.60 -8.23 9.84
N SER A 66 -0.13 -8.57 10.91
CA SER A 66 -0.98 -9.75 10.98
C SER A 66 -2.28 -9.58 10.20
N ALA A 67 -2.49 -10.40 9.18
CA ALA A 67 -3.73 -10.44 8.40
C ALA A 67 -4.95 -10.79 9.27
N ASP A 68 -4.81 -11.69 10.24
CA ASP A 68 -5.91 -12.05 11.17
C ASP A 68 -6.26 -10.86 12.08
N THR A 69 -5.25 -10.14 12.58
CA THR A 69 -5.47 -8.92 13.37
C THR A 69 -6.19 -7.86 12.52
N ALA A 70 -5.74 -7.63 11.28
CA ALA A 70 -6.39 -6.72 10.34
C ALA A 70 -7.86 -7.09 10.11
N LYS A 71 -8.15 -8.38 9.89
CA LYS A 71 -9.51 -8.88 9.72
C LYS A 71 -10.40 -8.53 10.91
N GLU A 72 -9.96 -8.83 12.13
CA GLU A 72 -10.74 -8.54 13.33
C GLU A 72 -10.90 -7.04 13.60
N MET A 73 -9.88 -6.23 13.31
CA MET A 73 -9.96 -4.76 13.40
C MET A 73 -11.01 -4.21 12.44
N VAL A 74 -10.99 -4.63 11.18
CA VAL A 74 -11.98 -4.23 10.16
C VAL A 74 -13.38 -4.66 10.58
N LYS A 75 -13.57 -5.92 10.99
CA LYS A 75 -14.88 -6.41 11.45
C LYS A 75 -15.45 -5.58 12.59
N LYS A 76 -14.65 -5.30 13.61
CA LYS A 76 -15.09 -4.49 14.76
C LYS A 76 -15.47 -3.07 14.33
N ALA A 77 -14.66 -2.42 13.50
CA ALA A 77 -14.94 -1.08 13.03
C ALA A 77 -16.21 -0.99 12.19
N VAL A 78 -16.44 -1.96 11.29
CA VAL A 78 -17.62 -2.01 10.43
C VAL A 78 -18.89 -2.26 11.24
N ILE A 79 -18.87 -3.20 12.19
CA ILE A 79 -20.01 -3.48 13.08
C ILE A 79 -20.36 -2.24 13.90
N ALA A 80 -19.35 -1.55 14.46
CA ALA A 80 -19.56 -0.34 15.23
C ALA A 80 -20.06 0.86 14.38
N ASN A 81 -19.95 0.76 13.06
CA ASN A 81 -20.38 1.78 12.10
C ASN A 81 -21.58 1.32 11.26
N ASP A 82 -22.56 0.66 11.86
CA ASP A 82 -23.82 0.23 11.24
C ASP A 82 -23.63 -0.56 9.95
N MET A 83 -22.60 -1.40 9.86
CA MET A 83 -22.29 -2.23 8.69
C MET A 83 -21.99 -1.42 7.41
N LYS A 84 -21.42 -0.21 7.55
CA LYS A 84 -21.11 0.68 6.43
C LYS A 84 -19.61 0.82 6.26
N LEU A 85 -19.12 0.43 5.08
CA LEU A 85 -17.72 0.55 4.66
C LEU A 85 -17.66 0.75 3.15
N ASP A 86 -16.84 1.68 2.68
CA ASP A 86 -16.70 2.00 1.26
C ASP A 86 -15.27 1.77 0.76
N ALA A 87 -14.26 1.96 1.62
CA ALA A 87 -12.88 1.75 1.22
C ALA A 87 -11.97 1.32 2.38
N VAL A 88 -10.94 0.52 2.06
CA VAL A 88 -9.86 0.15 2.98
C VAL A 88 -8.51 0.43 2.33
N LEU A 89 -7.74 1.33 2.93
CA LEU A 89 -6.33 1.48 2.64
C LEU A 89 -5.57 0.42 3.43
N CYS A 90 -4.88 -0.48 2.72
CA CYS A 90 -3.96 -1.43 3.32
C CYS A 90 -2.55 -1.16 2.80
N PRO A 91 -1.53 -1.12 3.66
CA PRO A 91 -0.16 -0.84 3.25
C PRO A 91 0.52 -2.04 2.58
N ASN A 92 -0.05 -3.26 2.70
CA ASN A 92 0.39 -4.45 1.98
C ASN A 92 -0.76 -5.43 1.68
N ASP A 93 -0.48 -6.45 0.89
CA ASP A 93 -1.46 -7.44 0.43
C ASP A 93 -1.87 -8.45 1.51
N GLY A 94 -1.02 -8.68 2.51
CA GLY A 94 -1.39 -9.49 3.67
C GLY A 94 -2.55 -8.85 4.44
N LEU A 95 -2.43 -7.55 4.75
CA LEU A 95 -3.49 -6.79 5.43
C LEU A 95 -4.72 -6.60 4.54
N ALA A 96 -4.53 -6.40 3.22
CA ALA A 96 -5.63 -6.37 2.25
C ALA A 96 -6.41 -7.68 2.21
N GLY A 97 -5.71 -8.82 2.35
CA GLY A 97 -6.33 -10.14 2.49
C GLY A 97 -7.19 -10.25 3.74
N GLY A 98 -6.70 -9.75 4.88
CA GLY A 98 -7.48 -9.66 6.12
C GLY A 98 -8.73 -8.79 5.95
N ALA A 99 -8.59 -7.62 5.34
CA ALA A 99 -9.71 -6.72 5.06
C ALA A 99 -10.76 -7.38 4.13
N ALA A 100 -10.32 -8.01 3.03
CA ALA A 100 -11.20 -8.71 2.09
C ALA A 100 -11.96 -9.86 2.78
N ALA A 101 -11.29 -10.63 3.64
CA ALA A 101 -11.92 -11.68 4.42
C ALA A 101 -12.98 -11.12 5.39
N ALA A 102 -12.71 -9.99 6.04
CA ALA A 102 -13.68 -9.30 6.90
C ALA A 102 -14.92 -8.86 6.13
N VAL A 103 -14.76 -8.24 4.96
CA VAL A 103 -15.85 -7.80 4.08
C VAL A 103 -16.71 -8.99 3.66
N GLN A 104 -16.08 -10.11 3.29
CA GLN A 104 -16.78 -11.34 2.91
C GLN A 104 -17.54 -11.96 4.09
N GLU A 105 -16.92 -12.12 5.25
CA GLU A 105 -17.55 -12.70 6.44
C GLU A 105 -18.74 -11.87 6.95
N LEU A 106 -18.66 -10.55 6.84
CA LEU A 106 -19.75 -9.63 7.21
C LEU A 106 -20.86 -9.59 6.16
N GLY A 107 -20.65 -10.13 4.97
CA GLY A 107 -21.63 -10.15 3.90
C GLY A 107 -22.05 -8.76 3.42
N LEU A 108 -21.12 -7.79 3.36
CA LEU A 108 -21.40 -6.45 2.85
C LEU A 108 -21.87 -6.54 1.40
N LYS A 109 -22.94 -5.80 1.08
CA LYS A 109 -23.59 -5.87 -0.25
C LYS A 109 -23.01 -4.91 -1.27
N ASN A 110 -22.41 -3.82 -0.81
CA ASN A 110 -21.72 -2.87 -1.68
C ASN A 110 -20.31 -3.35 -1.99
N HIS A 111 -19.77 -2.89 -3.13
CA HIS A 111 -18.36 -3.10 -3.43
C HIS A 111 -17.52 -2.18 -2.54
N VAL A 112 -16.59 -2.79 -1.81
CA VAL A 112 -15.63 -2.07 -0.95
C VAL A 112 -14.30 -2.00 -1.69
N ILE A 113 -13.80 -0.79 -1.95
CA ILE A 113 -12.49 -0.60 -2.61
C ILE A 113 -11.37 -0.96 -1.63
N ILE A 114 -10.56 -1.95 -2.00
CA ILE A 114 -9.43 -2.43 -1.18
C ILE A 114 -8.14 -2.33 -1.99
N VAL A 115 -7.14 -1.67 -1.44
CA VAL A 115 -5.81 -1.54 -2.06
C VAL A 115 -4.75 -2.19 -1.18
N GLY A 116 -3.66 -2.66 -1.80
CA GLY A 116 -2.52 -3.28 -1.14
C GLY A 116 -1.20 -3.03 -1.86
N MET A 117 -0.14 -3.71 -1.43
CA MET A 117 1.19 -3.68 -2.02
C MET A 117 1.81 -5.08 -1.93
N ASP A 118 2.75 -5.39 -2.80
CA ASP A 118 3.61 -6.56 -2.95
C ASP A 118 3.27 -7.45 -4.15
N ALA A 119 2.06 -7.32 -4.72
CA ALA A 119 1.57 -8.16 -5.82
C ALA A 119 1.69 -9.67 -5.52
N GLU A 120 1.37 -10.07 -4.29
CA GLU A 120 1.36 -11.47 -3.87
C GLU A 120 0.39 -12.28 -4.74
N LEU A 121 0.69 -13.55 -4.98
CA LEU A 121 -0.21 -14.43 -5.74
C LEU A 121 -1.65 -14.46 -5.18
N ALA A 122 -1.80 -14.37 -3.87
CA ALA A 122 -3.11 -14.28 -3.24
C ALA A 122 -3.84 -12.98 -3.58
N ALA A 123 -3.12 -11.86 -3.66
CA ALA A 123 -3.68 -10.57 -4.09
C ALA A 123 -4.04 -10.57 -5.58
N VAL A 124 -3.19 -11.15 -6.43
CA VAL A 124 -3.50 -11.36 -7.85
C VAL A 124 -4.81 -12.12 -8.05
N LYS A 125 -5.01 -13.19 -7.28
CA LYS A 125 -6.30 -13.93 -7.30
C LYS A 125 -7.47 -13.07 -6.84
N ARG A 126 -7.29 -12.21 -5.83
CA ARG A 126 -8.33 -11.28 -5.36
C ARG A 126 -8.63 -10.17 -6.37
N LEU A 127 -7.61 -9.67 -7.09
CA LEU A 127 -7.82 -8.72 -8.20
C LEU A 127 -8.69 -9.34 -9.30
N VAL A 128 -8.37 -10.57 -9.74
CA VAL A 128 -9.17 -11.29 -10.75
C VAL A 128 -10.59 -11.53 -10.27
N ALA A 129 -10.76 -11.90 -9.00
CA ALA A 129 -12.07 -12.14 -8.38
C ALA A 129 -12.85 -10.84 -8.08
N GLY A 130 -12.21 -9.66 -8.14
CA GLY A 130 -12.83 -8.37 -7.83
C GLY A 130 -13.06 -8.15 -6.33
N THR A 131 -12.27 -8.81 -5.46
CA THR A 131 -12.32 -8.64 -4.00
C THR A 131 -11.15 -7.83 -3.44
N GLN A 132 -10.28 -7.37 -4.32
CA GLN A 132 -9.26 -6.33 -4.11
C GLN A 132 -9.18 -5.54 -5.42
N ASP A 133 -8.93 -4.23 -5.35
CA ASP A 133 -8.99 -3.35 -6.52
C ASP A 133 -7.61 -3.05 -7.10
N ALA A 134 -6.61 -2.96 -6.24
CA ALA A 134 -5.25 -2.72 -6.68
C ALA A 134 -4.22 -3.30 -5.72
N THR A 135 -3.05 -3.57 -6.26
CA THR A 135 -1.81 -3.79 -5.52
C THR A 135 -0.67 -3.02 -6.17
N VAL A 136 0.47 -2.93 -5.52
CA VAL A 136 1.69 -2.37 -6.11
C VAL A 136 2.67 -3.49 -6.35
N TYR A 137 3.07 -3.68 -7.61
CA TYR A 137 4.16 -4.58 -7.97
C TYR A 137 5.51 -3.88 -7.76
N MET A 138 6.41 -4.58 -7.13
CA MET A 138 7.79 -4.15 -6.93
C MET A 138 8.73 -5.11 -7.63
N ASP A 139 9.41 -4.65 -8.69
CA ASP A 139 10.39 -5.45 -9.43
C ASP A 139 11.63 -5.72 -8.58
N LEU A 140 11.60 -6.82 -7.83
CA LEU A 140 12.70 -7.27 -6.96
C LEU A 140 13.97 -7.61 -7.74
N LYS A 141 13.84 -8.08 -8.98
CA LYS A 141 14.97 -8.37 -9.85
C LYS A 141 15.73 -7.10 -10.24
N ASN A 142 14.99 -6.07 -10.64
CA ASN A 142 15.57 -4.75 -10.93
C ASN A 142 16.25 -4.16 -9.68
N MET A 143 15.61 -4.26 -8.52
CA MET A 143 16.20 -3.79 -7.26
C MET A 143 17.51 -4.53 -6.94
N ALA A 144 17.52 -5.84 -7.05
CA ALA A 144 18.71 -6.65 -6.79
C ALA A 144 19.85 -6.34 -7.79
N SER A 145 19.53 -6.23 -9.09
CA SER A 145 20.52 -5.86 -10.12
C SER A 145 21.10 -4.48 -9.85
N ALA A 146 20.26 -3.48 -9.59
CA ALA A 146 20.70 -2.13 -9.28
C ALA A 146 21.62 -2.09 -8.03
N ALA A 147 21.30 -2.85 -7.00
CA ALA A 147 22.14 -2.93 -5.79
C ALA A 147 23.53 -3.52 -6.09
N VAL A 148 23.59 -4.59 -6.89
CA VAL A 148 24.85 -5.20 -7.32
C VAL A 148 25.68 -4.23 -8.19
N ASP A 149 25.05 -3.57 -9.15
CA ASP A 149 25.73 -2.60 -10.03
C ASP A 149 26.33 -1.43 -9.23
N GLN A 150 25.61 -0.91 -8.24
CA GLN A 150 26.12 0.13 -7.35
C GLN A 150 27.32 -0.38 -6.51
N ALA A 151 27.22 -1.60 -5.97
CA ALA A 151 28.32 -2.20 -5.19
C ALA A 151 29.57 -2.41 -6.02
N VAL A 152 29.43 -2.88 -7.27
CA VAL A 152 30.55 -3.07 -8.21
C VAL A 152 31.18 -1.72 -8.58
N ALA A 153 30.38 -0.69 -8.87
CA ALA A 153 30.88 0.65 -9.16
C ALA A 153 31.71 1.21 -7.98
N LEU A 154 31.20 1.07 -6.75
CA LEU A 154 31.94 1.48 -5.54
C LEU A 154 33.26 0.72 -5.38
N ALA A 155 33.26 -0.60 -5.59
CA ALA A 155 34.48 -1.42 -5.49
C ALA A 155 35.55 -1.03 -6.53
N LYS A 156 35.15 -0.51 -7.70
CA LYS A 156 36.02 -0.01 -8.75
C LYS A 156 36.43 1.45 -8.57
N GLY A 157 35.91 2.16 -7.57
CA GLY A 157 36.12 3.59 -7.39
C GLY A 157 35.37 4.45 -8.42
N GLU A 158 34.36 3.89 -9.09
CA GLU A 158 33.50 4.56 -10.06
C GLU A 158 32.38 5.33 -9.34
N LYS A 159 31.75 6.27 -10.06
CA LYS A 159 30.60 6.99 -9.52
C LYS A 159 29.35 6.12 -9.49
N VAL A 160 28.67 6.09 -8.34
CA VAL A 160 27.35 5.45 -8.21
C VAL A 160 26.27 6.29 -8.92
N THR A 161 25.30 5.61 -9.50
CA THR A 161 24.11 6.24 -10.04
C THR A 161 23.17 6.66 -8.91
N ALA A 162 22.65 7.87 -8.97
CA ALA A 162 21.65 8.35 -8.03
C ALA A 162 20.56 9.12 -8.80
N ASN A 163 19.31 8.93 -8.43
CA ASN A 163 18.16 9.63 -8.99
C ASN A 163 17.42 10.47 -7.94
N SER A 164 17.88 10.43 -6.69
CA SER A 164 17.26 11.10 -5.56
C SER A 164 18.28 11.41 -4.46
N GLU A 165 17.82 12.17 -3.48
CA GLU A 165 18.53 12.38 -2.21
C GLU A 165 17.57 12.07 -1.05
N ILE A 166 18.07 11.38 -0.03
CA ILE A 166 17.35 11.09 1.21
C ILE A 166 18.11 11.73 2.39
N ALA A 167 17.37 12.18 3.39
CA ALA A 167 17.99 12.63 4.64
C ALA A 167 18.22 11.43 5.57
N ASN A 168 19.40 11.35 6.17
CA ASN A 168 19.66 10.42 7.27
C ASN A 168 19.09 11.00 8.60
N GLU A 169 19.22 10.26 9.68
CA GLU A 169 18.77 10.67 11.03
C GLU A 169 19.38 11.99 11.52
N LYS A 170 20.55 12.38 11.00
CA LYS A 170 21.22 13.64 11.30
C LYS A 170 20.81 14.79 10.39
N GLY A 171 19.90 14.54 9.44
CA GLY A 171 19.48 15.52 8.43
C GLY A 171 20.48 15.73 7.27
N GLU A 172 21.53 14.91 7.19
CA GLU A 172 22.49 14.98 6.09
C GLU A 172 21.89 14.34 4.82
N LYS A 173 22.04 15.02 3.70
CA LYS A 173 21.59 14.51 2.39
C LYS A 173 22.51 13.43 1.87
N ILE A 174 21.97 12.26 1.63
CA ILE A 174 22.65 11.10 1.05
C ILE A 174 22.08 10.84 -0.33
N LYS A 175 22.94 10.67 -1.33
CA LYS A 175 22.52 10.23 -2.66
C LYS A 175 21.88 8.86 -2.60
N ALA A 176 20.74 8.71 -3.24
CA ALA A 176 19.97 7.49 -3.28
C ALA A 176 19.55 7.12 -4.70
N TYR A 177 19.48 5.83 -4.97
CA TYR A 177 18.82 5.29 -6.16
C TYR A 177 17.48 4.70 -5.73
N LEU A 178 16.40 5.41 -5.98
CA LEU A 178 15.05 5.00 -5.60
C LEU A 178 14.33 4.38 -6.78
N ILE A 179 13.70 3.23 -6.54
CA ILE A 179 12.88 2.50 -7.50
C ILE A 179 11.43 2.67 -7.06
N THR A 180 10.54 3.03 -7.98
CA THR A 180 9.10 3.11 -7.74
C THR A 180 8.44 1.79 -8.10
N GLY A 181 7.39 1.43 -7.35
CA GLY A 181 6.54 0.32 -7.75
C GLY A 181 5.48 0.74 -8.77
N GLU A 182 4.91 -0.25 -9.45
CA GLU A 182 3.85 -0.07 -10.44
C GLU A 182 2.49 -0.50 -9.87
N MET A 183 1.46 0.33 -10.10
CA MET A 183 0.10 -0.04 -9.72
C MET A 183 -0.42 -1.14 -10.62
N VAL A 184 -0.85 -2.24 -10.01
CA VAL A 184 -1.48 -3.38 -10.68
C VAL A 184 -2.96 -3.40 -10.32
N THR A 185 -3.77 -3.44 -11.36
CA THR A 185 -5.23 -3.58 -11.28
C THR A 185 -5.66 -4.72 -12.20
N LYS A 186 -6.93 -5.05 -12.19
CA LYS A 186 -7.47 -6.07 -13.11
C LYS A 186 -7.23 -5.73 -14.60
N GLU A 187 -7.15 -4.43 -14.92
CA GLU A 187 -7.02 -3.97 -16.31
C GLU A 187 -5.61 -4.10 -16.89
N ASN A 188 -4.57 -4.17 -16.04
CA ASN A 188 -3.18 -4.19 -16.51
C ASN A 188 -2.35 -5.35 -15.94
N ILE A 189 -3.00 -6.28 -15.25
CA ILE A 189 -2.34 -7.41 -14.59
C ILE A 189 -1.49 -8.26 -15.55
N ASP A 190 -1.98 -8.47 -16.79
CA ASP A 190 -1.29 -9.28 -17.79
C ASP A 190 0.02 -8.63 -18.25
N LYS A 191 0.04 -7.31 -18.39
CA LYS A 191 1.24 -6.57 -18.82
C LYS A 191 2.33 -6.55 -17.76
N ILE A 192 1.95 -6.44 -16.50
CA ILE A 192 2.91 -6.21 -15.42
C ILE A 192 3.41 -7.54 -14.83
N LEU A 193 2.55 -8.54 -14.68
CA LEU A 193 2.90 -9.79 -13.98
C LEU A 193 3.22 -10.97 -14.90
N ILE A 194 2.88 -10.91 -16.18
CA ILE A 194 3.20 -11.98 -17.13
C ILE A 194 4.47 -11.65 -17.92
N GLU A 195 4.76 -10.37 -18.14
CA GLU A 195 5.95 -9.92 -18.86
C GLU A 195 7.16 -9.67 -17.96
N SER A 196 7.00 -9.73 -16.64
CA SER A 196 8.06 -9.58 -15.63
C SER A 196 8.59 -10.92 -15.14
#